data_a0dcfbba4888d48edab104d63ddedb6d
#
_entry.id   a0dcfbba4888d48edab104d63ddedb6d
#
_cell.length_a   1.000
_cell.length_b   1.000
_cell.length_c   1.000
_cell.angle_alpha   90.00
_cell.angle_beta   90.00
_cell.angle_gamma   90.00
#
_symmetry.space_group_name_H-M   'P 1'
#
loop_
_entity.id
_entity.type
_entity.pdbx_description
1 polymer ?
#
loop_
_entity_poly.entity_id
_entity_poly.type
_entity_poly.pdbx_seq_one_letter_code
_entity_poly.pdbx_strand_id
1 'polypeptide(L)'
;NHPSFIEPYQGAATGVGGIMRDVFTMGARPIANLNSIHFGSTQHKKTKNLLRGVVKGIGGYGNCIGVPTIAGQTCFDQSYNGNILVNAMTLGLVNKNKIFYSKAAGINKPVIYVGSKTGRDGIHGASMASAIFDDKIEEKKPTVQVGDPFTEKLLLEACLELMSDKSIIAIQDMGAAGLTSSSIEMASKGNLGIELHLDKVPCREENMTPYEMMLSESQERMLIILEDKKEKEAKKIFDKWDLDFVVIGKTTNTNNLTLKYDNKTVGEIPIEALASKAPLYDRKWIKKKSNKKKINLKDLKKIK
;
A
#
# COMPACT_ATOMS: atom_id res chain seq x y z
N ASN A 1 -3.48 -11.61 -3.58
CA ASN A 1 -4.16 -12.60 -4.26
C ASN A 1 -5.41 -13.14 -3.58
N HIS A 2 -5.42 -13.45 -2.28
CA HIS A 2 -6.65 -13.78 -1.57
C HIS A 2 -7.74 -12.70 -1.75
N PRO A 3 -7.45 -11.39 -1.55
CA PRO A 3 -8.45 -10.35 -1.82
C PRO A 3 -9.03 -10.42 -3.23
N SER A 4 -8.19 -10.58 -4.25
CA SER A 4 -8.64 -10.66 -5.65
C SER A 4 -9.43 -11.93 -5.98
N PHE A 5 -9.28 -13.00 -5.19
CA PHE A 5 -10.11 -14.19 -5.35
C PHE A 5 -11.48 -14.05 -4.68
N ILE A 6 -11.53 -13.36 -3.53
CA ILE A 6 -12.77 -13.13 -2.75
C ILE A 6 -13.60 -12.03 -3.40
N GLU A 7 -12.98 -10.88 -3.67
CA GLU A 7 -13.58 -9.70 -4.32
C GLU A 7 -12.70 -9.27 -5.50
N PRO A 8 -12.86 -9.88 -6.68
CA PRO A 8 -11.92 -9.69 -7.77
C PRO A 8 -11.85 -8.25 -8.28
N TYR A 9 -12.94 -7.49 -8.19
CA TYR A 9 -12.93 -6.07 -8.55
C TYR A 9 -12.11 -5.25 -7.53
N GLN A 10 -12.49 -5.28 -6.25
CA GLN A 10 -11.84 -4.48 -5.21
C GLN A 10 -10.41 -4.91 -4.95
N GLY A 11 -10.14 -6.22 -4.87
CA GLY A 11 -8.78 -6.71 -4.65
C GLY A 11 -7.79 -6.35 -5.76
N ALA A 12 -8.26 -6.29 -7.02
CA ALA A 12 -7.43 -5.87 -8.13
C ALA A 12 -7.32 -4.34 -8.22
N ALA A 13 -8.40 -3.61 -7.94
CA ALA A 13 -8.42 -2.15 -7.90
C ALA A 13 -7.45 -1.61 -6.84
N THR A 14 -7.54 -2.11 -5.61
CA THR A 14 -6.64 -1.69 -4.51
C THR A 14 -5.19 -2.12 -4.75
N GLY A 15 -4.97 -3.25 -5.43
CA GLY A 15 -3.63 -3.66 -5.84
C GLY A 15 -2.97 -2.68 -6.81
N VAL A 16 -3.72 -2.16 -7.78
CA VAL A 16 -3.24 -1.13 -8.70
C VAL A 16 -3.07 0.21 -7.98
N GLY A 17 -4.02 0.62 -7.14
CA GLY A 17 -3.94 1.85 -6.36
C GLY A 17 -2.73 1.86 -5.44
N GLY A 18 -2.50 0.79 -4.67
CA GLY A 18 -1.36 0.69 -3.77
C GLY A 18 -0.01 0.85 -4.47
N ILE A 19 0.16 0.24 -5.65
CA ILE A 19 1.40 0.40 -6.44
C ILE A 19 1.54 1.82 -7.00
N MET A 20 0.45 2.47 -7.40
CA MET A 20 0.50 3.87 -7.82
C MET A 20 0.90 4.79 -6.65
N ARG A 21 0.38 4.54 -5.43
CA ARG A 21 0.77 5.28 -4.22
C ARG A 21 2.26 5.15 -3.92
N ASP A 22 2.82 3.94 -3.99
CA ASP A 22 4.25 3.73 -3.82
C ASP A 22 5.08 4.57 -4.81
N VAL A 23 4.62 4.67 -6.05
CA VAL A 23 5.30 5.44 -7.10
C VAL A 23 5.25 6.93 -6.79
N PHE A 24 4.07 7.50 -6.50
CA PHE A 24 4.03 8.94 -6.25
C PHE A 24 4.53 9.34 -4.85
N THR A 25 4.57 8.42 -3.88
CA THR A 25 5.26 8.64 -2.60
C THR A 25 6.73 9.01 -2.79
N MET A 26 7.37 8.48 -3.82
CA MET A 26 8.75 8.86 -4.17
C MET A 26 8.86 10.17 -4.98
N GLY A 27 7.76 10.86 -5.25
CA GLY A 27 7.74 12.06 -6.10
C GLY A 27 7.68 11.75 -7.59
N ALA A 28 7.45 10.49 -7.97
CA ALA A 28 7.32 10.08 -9.35
C ALA A 28 5.86 10.18 -9.81
N ARG A 29 5.62 10.80 -10.95
CA ARG A 29 4.28 10.80 -11.57
C ARG A 29 4.03 9.46 -12.26
N PRO A 30 3.01 8.68 -11.84
CA PRO A 30 2.60 7.48 -12.56
C PRO A 30 2.18 7.79 -14.00
N ILE A 31 2.66 7.00 -14.96
CA ILE A 31 2.40 7.22 -16.40
C ILE A 31 1.85 6.00 -17.10
N ALA A 32 2.10 4.80 -16.58
CA ALA A 32 1.67 3.56 -17.21
C ALA A 32 1.61 2.41 -16.21
N ASN A 33 0.66 1.50 -16.41
CA ASN A 33 0.58 0.23 -15.72
C ASN A 33 0.93 -0.93 -16.66
N LEU A 34 1.56 -1.96 -16.08
CA LEU A 34 1.85 -3.24 -16.70
C LEU A 34 1.51 -4.34 -15.71
N ASN A 35 0.67 -5.29 -16.09
CA ASN A 35 0.17 -6.26 -15.13
C ASN A 35 0.49 -7.68 -15.59
N SER A 36 0.81 -8.57 -14.64
CA SER A 36 0.93 -10.01 -14.88
C SER A 36 -0.14 -10.73 -14.08
N ILE A 37 -1.16 -11.25 -14.77
CA ILE A 37 -2.34 -11.83 -14.16
C ILE A 37 -2.49 -13.31 -14.54
N HIS A 38 -2.74 -14.15 -13.53
CA HIS A 38 -2.77 -15.59 -13.69
C HIS A 38 -4.07 -16.16 -13.12
N PHE A 39 -4.74 -16.94 -13.93
CA PHE A 39 -6.04 -17.52 -13.63
C PHE A 39 -6.03 -19.03 -13.78
N GLY A 40 -7.00 -19.68 -13.19
CA GLY A 40 -7.25 -21.12 -13.38
C GLY A 40 -7.54 -21.49 -14.82
N SER A 41 -7.68 -22.80 -15.09
CA SER A 41 -8.09 -23.29 -16.40
C SER A 41 -9.29 -22.53 -16.93
N THR A 42 -9.34 -22.28 -18.24
CA THR A 42 -10.47 -21.62 -18.91
C THR A 42 -11.79 -22.37 -18.76
N GLN A 43 -11.72 -23.69 -18.46
CA GLN A 43 -12.88 -24.53 -18.20
C GLN A 43 -13.33 -24.53 -16.73
N HIS A 44 -12.52 -23.94 -15.81
CA HIS A 44 -12.90 -23.89 -14.41
C HIS A 44 -14.01 -22.87 -14.17
N LYS A 45 -15.03 -23.26 -13.41
CA LYS A 45 -16.30 -22.51 -13.22
C LYS A 45 -16.14 -21.07 -12.73
N LYS A 46 -15.12 -20.78 -11.92
CA LYS A 46 -14.86 -19.43 -11.36
C LYS A 46 -14.03 -18.54 -12.29
N THR A 47 -13.24 -19.10 -13.23
CA THR A 47 -12.22 -18.35 -14.00
C THR A 47 -12.81 -17.15 -14.76
N LYS A 48 -13.94 -17.33 -15.44
CA LYS A 48 -14.57 -16.25 -16.22
C LYS A 48 -14.98 -15.06 -15.34
N ASN A 49 -15.55 -15.35 -14.18
CA ASN A 49 -15.99 -14.30 -13.24
C ASN A 49 -14.80 -13.57 -12.62
N LEU A 50 -13.78 -14.32 -12.18
CA LEU A 50 -12.54 -13.76 -11.61
C LEU A 50 -11.81 -12.87 -12.63
N LEU A 51 -11.62 -13.34 -13.86
CA LEU A 51 -11.00 -12.57 -14.95
C LEU A 51 -11.78 -11.26 -15.19
N ARG A 52 -13.10 -11.34 -15.33
CA ARG A 52 -13.95 -10.16 -15.56
C ARG A 52 -13.83 -9.14 -14.42
N GLY A 53 -13.86 -9.60 -13.16
CA GLY A 53 -13.75 -8.73 -11.99
C GLY A 53 -12.38 -8.06 -11.91
N VAL A 54 -11.30 -8.82 -12.06
CA VAL A 54 -9.91 -8.32 -12.03
C VAL A 54 -9.68 -7.27 -13.12
N VAL A 55 -10.05 -7.58 -14.37
CA VAL A 55 -9.85 -6.65 -15.49
C VAL A 55 -10.66 -5.36 -15.30
N LYS A 56 -11.90 -5.47 -14.77
CA LYS A 56 -12.71 -4.29 -14.44
C LYS A 56 -12.12 -3.47 -13.31
N GLY A 57 -11.57 -4.12 -12.26
CA GLY A 57 -10.94 -3.43 -11.15
C GLY A 57 -9.69 -2.65 -11.58
N ILE A 58 -8.81 -3.31 -12.35
CA ILE A 58 -7.60 -2.67 -12.90
C ILE A 58 -7.99 -1.49 -13.81
N GLY A 59 -8.90 -1.72 -14.76
CA GLY A 59 -9.31 -0.70 -15.74
C GLY A 59 -10.07 0.45 -15.10
N GLY A 60 -11.00 0.17 -14.17
CA GLY A 60 -11.76 1.19 -13.47
C GLY A 60 -10.88 2.13 -12.66
N TYR A 61 -9.92 1.57 -11.92
CA TYR A 61 -8.98 2.36 -11.12
C TYR A 61 -8.04 3.19 -12.01
N GLY A 62 -7.38 2.55 -12.98
CA GLY A 62 -6.45 3.24 -13.87
C GLY A 62 -7.11 4.32 -14.71
N ASN A 63 -8.32 4.09 -15.23
CA ASN A 63 -9.07 5.08 -16.01
C ASN A 63 -9.44 6.32 -15.18
N CYS A 64 -9.85 6.15 -13.93
CA CYS A 64 -10.22 7.26 -13.06
C CYS A 64 -9.00 8.15 -12.78
N ILE A 65 -7.83 7.54 -12.49
CA ILE A 65 -6.59 8.29 -12.25
C ILE A 65 -6.01 8.87 -13.55
N GLY A 66 -6.32 8.26 -14.70
CA GLY A 66 -5.77 8.65 -16.00
C GLY A 66 -4.44 7.97 -16.32
N VAL A 67 -4.17 6.79 -15.75
CA VAL A 67 -2.97 5.99 -15.98
C VAL A 67 -3.33 4.73 -16.77
N PRO A 68 -2.96 4.61 -18.05
CA PRO A 68 -3.33 3.49 -18.89
C PRO A 68 -2.55 2.22 -18.55
N THR A 69 -3.17 1.06 -18.73
CA THR A 69 -2.46 -0.22 -18.83
C THR A 69 -1.98 -0.40 -20.27
N ILE A 70 -0.67 -0.37 -20.49
CA ILE A 70 -0.06 -0.37 -21.83
C ILE A 70 0.50 -1.73 -22.26
N ALA A 71 0.78 -2.61 -21.31
CA ALA A 71 1.31 -3.95 -21.57
C ALA A 71 1.02 -4.88 -20.38
N GLY A 72 1.42 -6.14 -20.52
CA GLY A 72 1.28 -7.15 -19.49
C GLY A 72 1.14 -8.54 -20.08
N GLN A 73 0.82 -9.50 -19.24
CA GLN A 73 0.52 -10.87 -19.65
C GLN A 73 -0.68 -11.42 -18.89
N THR A 74 -1.41 -12.31 -19.56
CA THR A 74 -2.49 -13.09 -18.95
C THR A 74 -2.19 -14.56 -19.18
N CYS A 75 -2.10 -15.34 -18.09
CA CYS A 75 -1.80 -16.75 -18.13
C CYS A 75 -2.96 -17.57 -17.55
N PHE A 76 -3.17 -18.77 -18.10
CA PHE A 76 -4.16 -19.71 -17.62
C PHE A 76 -3.50 -21.06 -17.34
N ASP A 77 -3.60 -21.52 -16.09
CA ASP A 77 -3.07 -22.81 -15.68
C ASP A 77 -3.93 -23.38 -14.55
N GLN A 78 -4.15 -24.70 -14.55
CA GLN A 78 -4.98 -25.36 -13.54
C GLN A 78 -4.46 -25.20 -12.10
N SER A 79 -3.19 -24.90 -11.90
CA SER A 79 -2.61 -24.63 -10.59
C SER A 79 -3.21 -23.39 -9.91
N TYR A 80 -3.81 -22.49 -10.69
CA TYR A 80 -4.50 -21.28 -10.19
C TYR A 80 -6.02 -21.46 -10.01
N ASN A 81 -6.56 -22.68 -10.16
CA ASN A 81 -8.00 -22.91 -9.97
C ASN A 81 -8.50 -22.55 -8.56
N GLY A 82 -7.66 -22.78 -7.54
CA GLY A 82 -7.99 -22.49 -6.14
C GLY A 82 -7.68 -21.08 -5.70
N ASN A 83 -6.75 -20.40 -6.36
CA ASN A 83 -6.37 -19.03 -6.05
C ASN A 83 -5.69 -18.37 -7.25
N ILE A 84 -6.09 -17.18 -7.61
CA ILE A 84 -5.52 -16.41 -8.73
C ILE A 84 -4.31 -15.60 -8.28
N LEU A 85 -3.52 -15.14 -9.23
CA LEU A 85 -2.41 -14.24 -8.97
C LEU A 85 -2.56 -12.96 -9.78
N VAL A 86 -2.58 -11.83 -9.10
CA VAL A 86 -2.63 -10.50 -9.70
C VAL A 86 -1.38 -9.74 -9.29
N ASN A 87 -0.48 -9.51 -10.23
CA ASN A 87 0.69 -8.67 -10.02
C ASN A 87 0.50 -7.37 -10.78
N ALA A 88 0.38 -6.27 -10.06
CA ALA A 88 0.36 -4.93 -10.61
C ALA A 88 1.77 -4.35 -10.65
N MET A 89 2.07 -3.62 -11.70
CA MET A 89 3.29 -2.86 -11.86
C MET A 89 2.94 -1.49 -12.40
N THR A 90 3.53 -0.45 -11.82
CA THR A 90 3.37 0.94 -12.28
C THR A 90 4.71 1.54 -12.63
N LEU A 91 4.77 2.25 -13.75
CA LEU A 91 5.90 3.08 -14.13
C LEU A 91 5.61 4.54 -13.80
N GLY A 92 6.59 5.24 -13.22
CA GLY A 92 6.51 6.66 -12.97
C GLY A 92 7.74 7.41 -13.48
N LEU A 93 7.57 8.70 -13.71
CA LEU A 93 8.65 9.60 -14.06
C LEU A 93 8.99 10.50 -12.88
N VAL A 94 10.27 10.57 -12.54
CA VAL A 94 10.78 11.41 -11.45
C VAL A 94 12.08 12.11 -11.89
N ASN A 95 12.29 13.34 -11.40
CA ASN A 95 13.59 13.97 -11.51
C ASN A 95 14.54 13.34 -10.49
N LYS A 96 15.70 12.83 -10.94
CA LYS A 96 16.69 12.16 -10.08
C LYS A 96 17.12 12.97 -8.84
N ASN A 97 16.99 14.30 -8.89
CA ASN A 97 17.34 15.20 -7.79
C ASN A 97 16.15 15.53 -6.88
N LYS A 98 14.97 14.96 -7.14
CA LYS A 98 13.71 15.20 -6.40
C LYS A 98 13.06 13.88 -6.00
N ILE A 99 13.85 12.94 -5.49
CA ILE A 99 13.34 11.68 -4.97
C ILE A 99 13.09 11.86 -3.47
N PHE A 100 11.89 11.54 -3.04
CA PHE A 100 11.46 11.57 -1.64
C PHE A 100 11.62 10.20 -0.99
N TYR A 101 11.84 10.21 0.31
CA TYR A 101 12.06 9.00 1.11
C TYR A 101 11.16 9.00 2.34
N SER A 102 10.85 7.82 2.83
CA SER A 102 10.09 7.63 4.07
C SER A 102 10.98 7.64 5.32
N LYS A 103 12.04 8.44 5.33
CA LYS A 103 12.98 8.53 6.45
C LYS A 103 12.68 9.74 7.32
N ALA A 104 12.13 9.52 8.51
CA ALA A 104 11.89 10.59 9.48
C ALA A 104 13.21 11.28 9.88
N ALA A 105 13.18 12.59 10.05
CA ALA A 105 14.31 13.37 10.54
C ALA A 105 13.84 14.56 11.38
N GLY A 106 14.66 14.94 12.36
CA GLY A 106 14.33 16.01 13.31
C GLY A 106 13.39 15.56 14.43
N ILE A 107 13.52 16.19 15.60
CA ILE A 107 12.68 15.96 16.78
C ILE A 107 11.59 17.00 16.82
N ASN A 108 10.41 16.67 17.35
CA ASN A 108 9.21 17.50 17.43
C ASN A 108 8.65 17.96 16.07
N LYS A 109 9.04 17.31 14.97
CA LYS A 109 8.47 17.60 13.65
C LYS A 109 7.03 17.10 13.57
N PRO A 110 6.10 17.88 12.98
CA PRO A 110 4.69 17.50 12.89
C PRO A 110 4.49 16.29 11.99
N VAL A 111 3.71 15.35 12.49
CA VAL A 111 3.24 14.16 11.75
C VAL A 111 1.82 14.40 11.28
N ILE A 112 1.63 14.37 9.98
CA ILE A 112 0.41 14.77 9.30
C ILE A 112 -0.27 13.57 8.66
N TYR A 113 -1.56 13.44 8.90
CA TYR A 113 -2.45 12.53 8.21
C TYR A 113 -3.13 13.27 7.06
N VAL A 114 -3.14 12.68 5.86
CA VAL A 114 -3.82 13.23 4.69
C VAL A 114 -4.56 12.16 3.90
N GLY A 115 -5.61 12.58 3.18
CA GLY A 115 -6.39 11.71 2.28
C GLY A 115 -7.72 11.25 2.88
N SER A 116 -8.14 10.04 2.55
CA SER A 116 -9.42 9.46 2.98
C SER A 116 -9.52 9.29 4.48
N LYS A 117 -10.75 9.31 5.02
CA LYS A 117 -11.01 9.00 6.42
C LYS A 117 -10.80 7.52 6.73
N THR A 118 -10.31 7.24 7.92
CA THR A 118 -10.11 5.89 8.44
C THR A 118 -11.44 5.20 8.72
N GLY A 119 -11.64 4.02 8.18
CA GLY A 119 -12.77 3.13 8.45
C GLY A 119 -12.32 1.77 8.99
N ARG A 120 -13.25 0.82 9.17
CA ARG A 120 -12.95 -0.55 9.61
C ARG A 120 -12.55 -1.49 8.48
N ASP A 121 -12.53 -1.03 7.25
CA ASP A 121 -12.11 -1.83 6.10
C ASP A 121 -10.63 -2.24 6.17
N GLY A 122 -10.35 -3.44 5.73
CA GLY A 122 -8.99 -3.99 5.69
C GLY A 122 -8.38 -4.37 7.04
N ILE A 123 -9.08 -4.21 8.16
CA ILE A 123 -8.56 -4.67 9.46
C ILE A 123 -8.26 -6.18 9.37
N HIS A 124 -7.02 -6.55 9.69
CA HIS A 124 -6.45 -7.90 9.47
C HIS A 124 -6.31 -8.31 8.00
N GLY A 125 -6.39 -7.41 7.03
CA GLY A 125 -6.21 -7.70 5.60
C GLY A 125 -4.85 -8.32 5.29
N ALA A 126 -3.77 -7.79 5.83
CA ALA A 126 -2.42 -8.34 5.69
C ALA A 126 -2.31 -9.76 6.28
N SER A 127 -2.91 -10.01 7.45
CA SER A 127 -2.95 -11.33 8.09
C SER A 127 -3.75 -12.32 7.26
N MET A 128 -4.89 -11.90 6.73
CA MET A 128 -5.71 -12.71 5.83
C MET A 128 -4.93 -13.08 4.56
N ALA A 129 -4.21 -12.13 3.96
CA ALA A 129 -3.43 -12.36 2.75
C ALA A 129 -2.29 -13.38 2.96
N SER A 130 -1.83 -13.56 4.20
CA SER A 130 -0.78 -14.50 4.60
C SER A 130 -1.32 -15.83 5.14
N ALA A 131 -2.64 -15.95 5.34
CA ALA A 131 -3.27 -17.16 5.87
C ALA A 131 -3.33 -18.29 4.83
N ILE A 132 -3.51 -19.53 5.31
CA ILE A 132 -3.80 -20.66 4.43
C ILE A 132 -5.18 -20.47 3.81
N PHE A 133 -5.29 -20.71 2.52
CA PHE A 133 -6.54 -20.61 1.77
C PHE A 133 -7.45 -21.79 2.13
N ASP A 134 -8.59 -21.53 2.73
CA ASP A 134 -9.58 -22.52 3.17
C ASP A 134 -10.99 -22.26 2.57
N ASP A 135 -11.90 -23.21 2.77
CA ASP A 135 -13.27 -23.12 2.24
C ASP A 135 -14.12 -22.01 2.87
N LYS A 136 -13.67 -21.42 4.00
CA LYS A 136 -14.37 -20.32 4.70
C LYS A 136 -13.92 -18.93 4.23
N ILE A 137 -13.19 -18.88 3.15
CA ILE A 137 -12.58 -17.63 2.69
C ILE A 137 -13.61 -16.57 2.28
N GLU A 138 -14.82 -16.99 1.86
CA GLU A 138 -15.90 -16.06 1.49
C GLU A 138 -16.46 -15.30 2.71
N GLU A 139 -16.33 -15.87 3.92
CA GLU A 139 -16.70 -15.19 5.17
C GLU A 139 -15.74 -14.02 5.50
N LYS A 140 -14.56 -14.00 4.88
CA LYS A 140 -13.54 -12.96 5.06
C LYS A 140 -13.72 -11.74 4.13
N LYS A 141 -14.83 -11.67 3.41
CA LYS A 141 -15.14 -10.56 2.50
C LYS A 141 -15.07 -9.17 3.15
N PRO A 142 -15.52 -8.95 4.40
CA PRO A 142 -15.40 -7.64 5.06
C PRO A 142 -13.95 -7.18 5.31
N THR A 143 -12.98 -8.10 5.28
CA THR A 143 -11.55 -7.75 5.45
C THR A 143 -10.88 -7.31 4.15
N VAL A 144 -11.59 -7.35 3.02
CA VAL A 144 -11.07 -6.84 1.74
C VAL A 144 -11.16 -5.32 1.75
N GLN A 145 -10.06 -4.69 1.38
CA GLN A 145 -9.98 -3.23 1.25
C GLN A 145 -10.87 -2.74 0.10
N VAL A 146 -11.41 -1.53 0.26
CA VAL A 146 -12.20 -0.84 -0.76
C VAL A 146 -11.39 0.32 -1.30
N GLY A 147 -11.23 0.39 -2.62
CA GLY A 147 -10.48 1.46 -3.29
C GLY A 147 -11.39 2.55 -3.83
N ASP A 148 -10.97 3.81 -3.64
CA ASP A 148 -11.58 5.01 -4.23
C ASP A 148 -10.56 5.71 -5.15
N PRO A 149 -10.56 5.36 -6.45
CA PRO A 149 -9.62 5.94 -7.40
C PRO A 149 -9.80 7.44 -7.63
N PHE A 150 -10.99 7.99 -7.34
CA PHE A 150 -11.21 9.44 -7.44
C PHE A 150 -10.44 10.17 -6.32
N THR A 151 -10.60 9.72 -5.09
CA THR A 151 -9.84 10.29 -3.97
C THR A 151 -8.33 10.08 -4.14
N GLU A 152 -7.89 8.92 -4.68
CA GLU A 152 -6.46 8.72 -4.98
C GLU A 152 -5.95 9.67 -6.05
N LYS A 153 -6.75 10.00 -7.05
CA LYS A 153 -6.39 11.01 -8.06
C LYS A 153 -6.14 12.36 -7.41
N LEU A 154 -7.02 12.81 -6.52
CA LEU A 154 -6.85 14.06 -5.80
C LEU A 154 -5.60 14.02 -4.91
N LEU A 155 -5.40 12.91 -4.19
CA LEU A 155 -4.26 12.71 -3.31
C LEU A 155 -2.92 12.74 -4.06
N LEU A 156 -2.86 12.09 -5.23
CA LEU A 156 -1.70 12.12 -6.12
C LEU A 156 -1.34 13.55 -6.52
N GLU A 157 -2.32 14.33 -6.98
CA GLU A 157 -2.05 15.71 -7.40
C GLU A 157 -1.64 16.59 -6.21
N ALA A 158 -2.31 16.46 -5.06
CA ALA A 158 -1.97 17.22 -3.86
C ALA A 158 -0.55 16.87 -3.36
N CYS A 159 -0.18 15.59 -3.32
CA CYS A 159 1.15 15.15 -2.91
C CYS A 159 2.24 15.67 -3.86
N LEU A 160 2.06 15.54 -5.17
CA LEU A 160 3.03 16.04 -6.15
C LEU A 160 3.15 17.56 -6.15
N GLU A 161 2.05 18.28 -5.87
CA GLU A 161 2.07 19.74 -5.69
C GLU A 161 2.86 20.12 -4.43
N LEU A 162 2.62 19.47 -3.30
CA LEU A 162 3.36 19.70 -2.06
C LEU A 162 4.85 19.37 -2.22
N MET A 163 5.20 18.33 -2.97
CA MET A 163 6.58 17.92 -3.27
C MET A 163 7.35 18.92 -4.13
N SER A 164 6.67 19.87 -4.75
CA SER A 164 7.35 20.96 -5.46
C SER A 164 8.02 21.96 -4.52
N ASP A 165 7.57 22.04 -3.28
CA ASP A 165 8.16 22.83 -2.18
C ASP A 165 9.11 21.97 -1.33
N LYS A 166 9.97 22.61 -0.55
CA LYS A 166 10.92 21.97 0.38
C LYS A 166 10.32 21.76 1.78
N SER A 167 9.03 21.55 1.88
CA SER A 167 8.33 21.43 3.16
C SER A 167 8.31 20.00 3.71
N ILE A 168 8.49 18.99 2.86
CA ILE A 168 8.43 17.57 3.23
C ILE A 168 9.78 17.08 3.71
N ILE A 169 9.81 16.51 4.92
CA ILE A 169 10.93 15.74 5.46
C ILE A 169 10.83 14.28 5.02
N ALA A 170 9.66 13.69 5.22
CA ALA A 170 9.39 12.29 4.88
C ALA A 170 7.92 12.10 4.52
N ILE A 171 7.65 11.10 3.68
CA ILE A 171 6.30 10.73 3.27
C ILE A 171 6.23 9.20 3.10
N GLN A 172 5.11 8.62 3.50
CA GLN A 172 4.83 7.18 3.42
C GLN A 172 3.34 6.98 3.15
N ASP A 173 3.00 6.04 2.27
CA ASP A 173 1.62 5.61 2.12
C ASP A 173 1.16 4.75 3.31
N MET A 174 -0.14 4.68 3.52
CA MET A 174 -0.76 3.81 4.50
C MET A 174 -1.34 2.59 3.78
N GLY A 175 -0.49 1.62 3.50
CA GLY A 175 -0.86 0.34 2.90
C GLY A 175 -1.27 -0.70 3.94
N ALA A 176 -0.63 -1.87 3.88
CA ALA A 176 -0.84 -2.96 4.84
C ALA A 176 -0.57 -2.50 6.28
N ALA A 177 -1.45 -2.85 7.21
CA ALA A 177 -1.44 -2.42 8.62
C ALA A 177 -1.48 -0.88 8.83
N GLY A 178 -1.85 -0.12 7.81
CA GLY A 178 -2.22 1.29 7.88
C GLY A 178 -1.26 2.20 8.65
N LEU A 179 -1.76 2.87 9.70
CA LEU A 179 -0.96 3.76 10.53
C LEU A 179 0.18 3.05 11.27
N THR A 180 0.02 1.77 11.60
CA THR A 180 1.05 1.00 12.30
C THR A 180 2.30 0.88 11.43
N SER A 181 2.17 0.37 10.20
CA SER A 181 3.32 0.17 9.31
C SER A 181 3.94 1.50 8.89
N SER A 182 3.14 2.47 8.46
CA SER A 182 3.65 3.76 7.98
C SER A 182 4.44 4.51 9.05
N SER A 183 3.92 4.59 10.29
CA SER A 183 4.63 5.27 11.38
C SER A 183 5.91 4.54 11.80
N ILE A 184 5.86 3.20 11.92
CA ILE A 184 7.02 2.39 12.31
C ILE A 184 8.13 2.46 11.25
N GLU A 185 7.79 2.35 9.97
CA GLU A 185 8.77 2.42 8.89
C GLU A 185 9.49 3.77 8.83
N MET A 186 8.73 4.86 8.93
CA MET A 186 9.30 6.21 8.92
C MET A 186 10.22 6.43 10.12
N ALA A 187 9.78 6.04 11.32
CA ALA A 187 10.53 6.15 12.55
C ALA A 187 11.80 5.30 12.54
N SER A 188 11.69 4.03 12.15
CA SER A 188 12.81 3.09 12.08
C SER A 188 13.90 3.56 11.13
N LYS A 189 13.53 3.98 9.91
CA LYS A 189 14.48 4.51 8.92
C LYS A 189 15.18 5.78 9.42
N GLY A 190 14.52 6.54 10.30
CA GLY A 190 15.03 7.77 10.90
C GLY A 190 15.79 7.60 12.22
N ASN A 191 15.75 6.43 12.84
CA ASN A 191 16.20 6.18 14.22
C ASN A 191 15.54 7.16 15.22
N LEU A 192 14.23 7.36 15.10
CA LEU A 192 13.42 8.24 15.92
C LEU A 192 12.24 7.47 16.52
N GLY A 193 11.55 8.09 17.48
CA GLY A 193 10.21 7.69 17.89
C GLY A 193 9.15 8.54 17.21
N ILE A 194 7.91 8.11 17.33
CA ILE A 194 6.72 8.86 16.90
C ILE A 194 5.67 8.80 18.01
N GLU A 195 5.10 9.95 18.34
CA GLU A 195 3.92 10.08 19.20
C GLU A 195 2.71 10.40 18.31
N LEU A 196 1.66 9.59 18.40
CA LEU A 196 0.40 9.77 17.69
C LEU A 196 -0.75 10.04 18.65
N HIS A 197 -1.60 11.01 18.33
CA HIS A 197 -2.84 11.35 19.02
C HIS A 197 -4.02 10.80 18.21
N LEU A 198 -4.49 9.62 18.57
CA LEU A 198 -5.48 8.87 17.81
C LEU A 198 -6.88 9.51 17.82
N ASP A 199 -7.18 10.30 18.86
CA ASP A 199 -8.38 11.13 18.93
C ASP A 199 -8.46 12.20 17.83
N LYS A 200 -7.34 12.50 17.15
CA LYS A 200 -7.27 13.44 16.03
C LYS A 200 -7.34 12.77 14.66
N VAL A 201 -7.28 11.47 14.60
CA VAL A 201 -7.34 10.73 13.32
C VAL A 201 -8.73 10.88 12.71
N PRO A 202 -8.85 11.40 11.46
CA PRO A 202 -10.15 11.47 10.80
C PRO A 202 -10.75 10.08 10.61
N CYS A 203 -11.90 9.83 11.21
CA CYS A 203 -12.61 8.55 11.10
C CYS A 203 -13.89 8.71 10.30
N ARG A 204 -14.19 7.71 9.47
CA ARG A 204 -15.44 7.62 8.70
C ARG A 204 -16.57 7.05 9.54
N GLU A 205 -16.23 6.21 10.51
CA GLU A 205 -17.16 5.50 11.36
C GLU A 205 -17.03 5.99 12.80
N GLU A 206 -18.17 6.03 13.49
CA GLU A 206 -18.21 6.41 14.89
C GLU A 206 -17.66 5.31 15.82
N ASN A 207 -17.18 5.72 16.99
CA ASN A 207 -16.71 4.84 18.06
C ASN A 207 -15.62 3.83 17.62
N MET A 208 -14.73 4.23 16.71
CA MET A 208 -13.55 3.44 16.41
C MET A 208 -12.60 3.42 17.60
N THR A 209 -12.13 2.23 17.94
CA THR A 209 -11.12 2.05 18.99
C THR A 209 -9.72 2.40 18.50
N PRO A 210 -8.78 2.75 19.41
CA PRO A 210 -7.37 2.94 19.06
C PRO A 210 -6.76 1.77 18.28
N TYR A 211 -7.15 0.54 18.63
CA TYR A 211 -6.72 -0.67 17.92
C TYR A 211 -7.20 -0.71 16.47
N GLU A 212 -8.47 -0.43 16.23
CA GLU A 212 -9.05 -0.38 14.90
C GLU A 212 -8.41 0.73 14.05
N MET A 213 -8.19 1.92 14.63
CA MET A 213 -7.54 3.04 13.94
C MET A 213 -6.12 2.70 13.47
N MET A 214 -5.35 2.00 14.31
CA MET A 214 -3.97 1.63 14.00
C MET A 214 -3.85 0.53 12.95
N LEU A 215 -4.81 -0.42 12.92
CA LEU A 215 -4.79 -1.58 12.03
C LEU A 215 -5.68 -1.44 10.80
N SER A 216 -6.48 -0.38 10.70
CA SER A 216 -7.27 -0.10 9.50
C SER A 216 -6.37 0.02 8.27
N GLU A 217 -6.75 -0.67 7.21
CA GLU A 217 -6.08 -0.60 5.90
C GLU A 217 -6.93 0.18 4.88
N SER A 218 -7.76 1.14 5.35
CA SER A 218 -8.45 2.07 4.45
C SER A 218 -7.46 2.68 3.49
N GLN A 219 -7.80 2.65 2.22
CA GLN A 219 -6.91 3.05 1.14
C GLN A 219 -6.86 4.59 1.01
N GLU A 220 -6.07 5.11 0.09
CA GLU A 220 -5.97 6.52 -0.27
C GLU A 220 -5.61 7.43 0.91
N ARG A 221 -4.66 6.97 1.75
CA ARG A 221 -4.15 7.72 2.90
C ARG A 221 -2.63 7.81 2.86
N MET A 222 -2.09 8.93 3.31
CA MET A 222 -0.64 9.15 3.43
C MET A 222 -0.29 9.69 4.81
N LEU A 223 0.91 9.34 5.29
CA LEU A 223 1.53 9.93 6.46
C LEU A 223 2.71 10.80 6.03
N ILE A 224 2.74 12.05 6.46
CA ILE A 224 3.75 13.03 6.06
C ILE A 224 4.40 13.63 7.30
N ILE A 225 5.71 13.83 7.26
CA ILE A 225 6.44 14.62 8.25
C ILE A 225 6.89 15.90 7.55
N LEU A 226 6.52 17.04 8.13
CA LEU A 226 6.82 18.36 7.58
C LEU A 226 7.91 19.08 8.38
N GLU A 227 8.54 20.05 7.71
CA GLU A 227 9.36 21.06 8.38
C GLU A 227 8.47 21.97 9.26
N ASP A 228 9.09 22.54 10.29
CA ASP A 228 8.40 23.41 11.24
C ASP A 228 7.71 24.58 10.53
N LYS A 229 6.53 24.93 10.98
CA LYS A 229 5.72 26.07 10.49
C LYS A 229 5.26 25.97 9.03
N LYS A 230 5.37 24.78 8.42
CA LYS A 230 4.93 24.52 7.04
C LYS A 230 3.49 23.96 6.96
N GLU A 231 2.86 23.67 8.10
CA GLU A 231 1.55 23.02 8.15
C GLU A 231 0.45 23.87 7.48
N LYS A 232 0.50 25.22 7.67
CA LYS A 232 -0.50 26.11 7.07
C LYS A 232 -0.41 26.19 5.55
N GLU A 233 0.80 26.18 5.00
CA GLU A 233 1.05 26.18 3.56
C GLU A 233 0.62 24.86 2.95
N ALA A 234 1.05 23.75 3.55
CA ALA A 234 0.66 22.42 3.13
C ALA A 234 -0.85 22.20 3.19
N LYS A 235 -1.50 22.65 4.29
CA LYS A 235 -2.95 22.53 4.42
C LYS A 235 -3.71 23.21 3.28
N LYS A 236 -3.28 24.37 2.82
CA LYS A 236 -3.92 25.07 1.68
C LYS A 236 -3.92 24.22 0.41
N ILE A 237 -2.86 23.43 0.19
CA ILE A 237 -2.79 22.52 -0.96
C ILE A 237 -3.86 21.44 -0.83
N PHE A 238 -3.93 20.77 0.34
CA PHE A 238 -4.92 19.71 0.55
C PHE A 238 -6.35 20.23 0.57
N ASP A 239 -6.60 21.41 1.15
CA ASP A 239 -7.91 22.07 1.10
C ASP A 239 -8.34 22.41 -0.35
N LYS A 240 -7.41 22.81 -1.23
CA LYS A 240 -7.66 23.04 -2.66
C LYS A 240 -8.14 21.75 -3.36
N TRP A 241 -7.62 20.62 -2.94
CA TRP A 241 -7.96 19.31 -3.50
C TRP A 241 -9.09 18.60 -2.73
N ASP A 242 -9.76 19.28 -1.78
CA ASP A 242 -10.85 18.74 -0.95
C ASP A 242 -10.46 17.45 -0.21
N LEU A 243 -9.27 17.46 0.40
CA LEU A 243 -8.71 16.33 1.15
C LEU A 243 -8.51 16.69 2.62
N ASP A 244 -8.74 15.70 3.49
CA ASP A 244 -8.42 15.85 4.91
C ASP A 244 -6.90 16.08 5.11
N PHE A 245 -6.57 17.02 6.00
CA PHE A 245 -5.22 17.34 6.43
C PHE A 245 -5.21 17.62 7.93
N VAL A 246 -4.66 16.71 8.71
CA VAL A 246 -4.71 16.79 10.17
C VAL A 246 -3.33 16.49 10.78
N VAL A 247 -2.88 17.36 11.69
CA VAL A 247 -1.70 17.09 12.53
C VAL A 247 -2.10 16.08 13.60
N ILE A 248 -1.67 14.83 13.45
CA ILE A 248 -2.02 13.74 14.37
C ILE A 248 -0.90 13.39 15.34
N GLY A 249 0.28 14.02 15.23
CA GLY A 249 1.39 13.66 16.11
C GLY A 249 2.65 14.44 15.85
N LYS A 250 3.74 13.92 16.38
CA LYS A 250 5.09 14.47 16.23
C LYS A 250 6.17 13.40 16.32
N THR A 251 7.34 13.67 15.76
CA THR A 251 8.54 12.87 15.97
C THR A 251 9.13 13.08 17.35
N THR A 252 9.74 12.05 17.93
CA THR A 252 10.36 12.08 19.27
C THR A 252 11.76 11.45 19.24
N ASN A 253 12.49 11.58 20.32
CA ASN A 253 13.81 10.94 20.53
C ASN A 253 13.72 9.66 21.37
N THR A 254 12.52 9.13 21.62
CA THR A 254 12.31 8.00 22.54
C THR A 254 12.58 6.64 21.91
N ASN A 255 12.69 6.55 20.58
CA ASN A 255 12.72 5.29 19.81
C ASN A 255 11.50 4.39 20.04
N ASN A 256 10.41 4.96 20.53
CA ASN A 256 9.13 4.27 20.75
C ASN A 256 8.05 4.82 19.81
N LEU A 257 7.10 3.97 19.44
CA LEU A 257 5.79 4.38 18.99
C LEU A 257 4.92 4.58 20.23
N THR A 258 4.55 5.83 20.50
CA THR A 258 3.69 6.20 21.63
C THR A 258 2.31 6.59 21.10
N LEU A 259 1.28 5.90 21.54
CA LEU A 259 -0.10 6.13 21.15
C LEU A 259 -0.87 6.81 22.27
N LYS A 260 -1.50 7.93 21.96
CA LYS A 260 -2.35 8.70 22.88
C LYS A 260 -3.80 8.71 22.38
N TYR A 261 -4.71 8.63 23.31
CA TYR A 261 -6.14 8.78 23.08
C TYR A 261 -6.75 9.53 24.28
N ASP A 262 -7.47 10.61 24.03
CA ASP A 262 -8.00 11.51 25.09
C ASP A 262 -6.92 11.91 26.13
N ASN A 263 -5.74 12.29 25.65
CA ASN A 263 -4.57 12.67 26.46
C ASN A 263 -3.99 11.54 27.35
N LYS A 264 -4.46 10.31 27.23
CA LYS A 264 -3.89 9.14 27.92
C LYS A 264 -3.02 8.34 26.98
N THR A 265 -1.92 7.80 27.49
CA THR A 265 -1.13 6.82 26.74
C THR A 265 -1.87 5.49 26.75
N VAL A 266 -2.27 5.04 25.56
CA VAL A 266 -3.02 3.77 25.36
C VAL A 266 -2.14 2.67 24.77
N GLY A 267 -0.92 3.02 24.34
CA GLY A 267 0.06 2.07 23.87
C GLY A 267 1.46 2.69 23.77
N GLU A 268 2.46 1.90 24.07
CA GLU A 268 3.86 2.28 23.88
C GLU A 268 4.67 1.04 23.50
N ILE A 269 5.31 1.09 22.34
CA ILE A 269 6.01 -0.06 21.77
C ILE A 269 7.36 0.43 21.21
N PRO A 270 8.48 -0.24 21.54
CA PRO A 270 9.76 0.07 20.92
C PRO A 270 9.70 -0.14 19.40
N ILE A 271 10.15 0.86 18.63
CA ILE A 271 10.15 0.81 17.14
C ILE A 271 10.88 -0.45 16.64
N GLU A 272 12.02 -0.77 17.25
CA GLU A 272 12.82 -1.94 16.88
C GLU A 272 12.04 -3.27 16.98
N ALA A 273 11.13 -3.40 17.95
CA ALA A 273 10.35 -4.61 18.16
C ALA A 273 9.47 -4.97 16.95
N LEU A 274 8.95 -3.94 16.26
CA LEU A 274 8.09 -4.11 15.08
C LEU A 274 8.85 -4.01 13.74
N ALA A 275 10.01 -3.33 13.72
CA ALA A 275 10.75 -3.09 12.49
C ALA A 275 11.80 -4.18 12.19
N SER A 276 12.63 -4.57 13.17
CA SER A 276 13.83 -5.38 12.91
C SER A 276 13.93 -6.66 13.71
N LYS A 277 13.11 -6.85 14.76
CA LYS A 277 13.13 -8.07 15.58
C LYS A 277 12.24 -9.20 15.07
N ALA A 278 11.64 -9.06 13.91
CA ALA A 278 10.93 -10.17 13.26
C ALA A 278 11.92 -11.34 13.01
N PRO A 279 11.50 -12.60 13.24
CA PRO A 279 12.38 -13.75 13.04
C PRO A 279 12.84 -13.85 11.58
N LEU A 280 14.14 -13.90 11.38
CA LEU A 280 14.74 -14.22 10.09
C LEU A 280 15.04 -15.72 10.05
N TYR A 281 14.30 -16.44 9.20
CA TYR A 281 14.46 -17.88 9.06
C TYR A 281 15.51 -18.21 8.00
N ASP A 282 16.64 -18.81 8.42
CA ASP A 282 17.60 -19.42 7.50
C ASP A 282 17.10 -20.85 7.15
N ARG A 283 16.34 -20.96 6.07
CA ARG A 283 15.81 -22.24 5.61
C ARG A 283 16.84 -22.93 4.75
N LYS A 284 17.22 -24.17 5.15
CA LYS A 284 18.09 -25.03 4.35
C LYS A 284 17.48 -25.25 2.97
N TRP A 285 18.24 -24.99 1.94
CA TRP A 285 17.87 -25.25 0.55
C TRP A 285 18.84 -26.24 -0.08
N ILE A 286 18.36 -27.08 -0.97
CA ILE A 286 19.16 -28.02 -1.71
C ILE A 286 19.23 -27.57 -3.16
N LYS A 287 20.47 -27.34 -3.63
CA LYS A 287 20.68 -26.98 -5.03
C LYS A 287 20.28 -28.17 -5.89
N LYS A 288 19.13 -28.13 -6.57
CA LYS A 288 18.79 -29.12 -7.58
C LYS A 288 19.88 -29.16 -8.64
N LYS A 289 20.49 -30.34 -8.86
CA LYS A 289 21.35 -30.56 -10.02
C LYS A 289 20.47 -30.31 -11.25
N SER A 290 20.69 -29.18 -11.93
CA SER A 290 20.00 -28.87 -13.17
C SER A 290 20.48 -29.82 -14.23
N ASN A 291 19.65 -30.79 -14.59
CA ASN A 291 19.81 -31.56 -15.82
C ASN A 291 19.45 -30.62 -17.01
N LYS A 292 20.16 -29.53 -17.15
CA LYS A 292 20.08 -28.72 -18.37
C LYS A 292 20.64 -29.61 -19.49
N LYS A 293 19.76 -30.29 -20.24
CA LYS A 293 20.13 -30.74 -21.56
C LYS A 293 20.63 -29.51 -22.31
N LYS A 294 21.92 -29.47 -22.61
CA LYS A 294 22.44 -28.41 -23.49
C LYS A 294 21.68 -28.55 -24.80
N ILE A 295 20.76 -27.61 -25.05
CA ILE A 295 20.10 -27.52 -26.35
C ILE A 295 21.20 -27.16 -27.33
N ASN A 296 21.53 -28.08 -28.20
CA ASN A 296 22.52 -27.86 -29.24
C ASN A 296 21.84 -26.94 -30.29
N LEU A 297 22.41 -25.76 -30.56
CA LEU A 297 21.88 -24.83 -31.56
C LEU A 297 21.70 -25.45 -32.95
N LYS A 298 22.42 -26.59 -33.22
CA LYS A 298 22.22 -27.35 -34.45
C LYS A 298 20.88 -28.10 -34.52
N ASP A 299 20.25 -28.37 -33.35
CA ASP A 299 18.95 -29.05 -33.28
C ASP A 299 17.79 -28.07 -33.52
N LEU A 300 17.99 -26.77 -33.24
CA LEU A 300 17.00 -25.72 -33.52
C LEU A 300 16.85 -25.42 -35.04
N LYS A 301 17.84 -25.74 -35.86
CA LYS A 301 17.77 -25.55 -37.33
C LYS A 301 16.93 -26.62 -38.03
N LYS A 302 16.45 -27.65 -37.34
CA LYS A 302 15.59 -28.72 -37.90
C LYS A 302 14.11 -28.46 -37.73
N ILE A 303 13.72 -27.39 -37.04
CA ILE A 303 12.31 -26.98 -36.94
C ILE A 303 12.07 -25.97 -38.07
N LYS A 304 11.61 -26.47 -39.22
CA LYS A 304 11.03 -25.67 -40.32
C LYS A 304 9.54 -25.69 -40.17
#